data_72b39c9e504d9b4cca65211621da56a8
#
_entry.id   72b39c9e504d9b4cca65211621da56a8
#
_cell.length_a   1.000
_cell.length_b   1.000
_cell.length_c   1.000
_cell.angle_alpha   90.00
_cell.angle_beta   90.00
_cell.angle_gamma   90.00
#
_symmetry.space_group_name_H-M   'P 1'
#
loop_
_entity.id
_entity.type
_entity.pdbx_description
1 polymer ?
#
loop_
_entity_poly.entity_id
_entity_poly.type
_entity_poly.pdbx_seq_one_letter_code
_entity_poly.pdbx_strand_id
1 'polypeptide(L)'
;ILKNFMNKILVEVSVGELFDKISILEIKKDKIKDKEKLKYIVDEYNLLKEQMVNKLKPNEKLSGLFDTLKDINSKLWVIEDDKRLCEKNSDFGEKFIKLSRDIHFLNDKRASIKLEINNQTGSKIKEIKEYTSY
;
A
#
# COMPACT_ATOMS: atom_id res chain seq x y z
N ILE A 1 -13.80 -28.45 -11.88
CA ILE A 1 -14.71 -27.34 -12.20
C ILE A 1 -14.87 -26.42 -11.00
N LEU A 2 -15.18 -26.94 -9.81
CA LEU A 2 -15.28 -26.13 -8.59
C LEU A 2 -13.98 -25.43 -8.24
N LYS A 3 -12.82 -26.05 -8.49
CA LYS A 3 -11.51 -25.44 -8.29
C LYS A 3 -11.33 -24.17 -9.10
N ASN A 4 -11.82 -24.13 -10.36
CA ASN A 4 -11.69 -22.97 -11.23
C ASN A 4 -12.51 -21.76 -10.74
N PHE A 5 -13.64 -21.99 -10.11
CA PHE A 5 -14.46 -20.93 -9.53
C PHE A 5 -13.84 -20.33 -8.27
N MET A 6 -13.00 -21.09 -7.57
CA MET A 6 -12.41 -20.69 -6.28
C MET A 6 -10.97 -20.20 -6.37
N ASN A 7 -10.36 -20.19 -7.57
CA ASN A 7 -8.96 -19.81 -7.77
C ASN A 7 -8.73 -18.29 -7.64
N LYS A 8 -9.73 -17.49 -7.91
CA LYS A 8 -9.64 -16.03 -7.79
C LYS A 8 -11.02 -15.44 -7.49
N ILE A 9 -10.99 -14.35 -6.76
CA ILE A 9 -12.18 -13.56 -6.45
C ILE A 9 -11.95 -12.15 -6.94
N LEU A 10 -12.92 -11.61 -7.67
CA LEU A 10 -12.85 -10.23 -8.17
C LEU A 10 -13.70 -9.34 -7.27
N VAL A 11 -13.12 -8.26 -6.82
CA VAL A 11 -13.82 -7.23 -6.04
C VAL A 11 -13.55 -5.87 -6.66
N GLU A 12 -14.53 -4.98 -6.57
CA GLU A 12 -14.32 -3.60 -6.98
C GLU A 12 -13.51 -2.87 -5.92
N VAL A 13 -12.49 -2.15 -6.35
CA VAL A 13 -11.65 -1.34 -5.44
C VAL A 13 -11.57 0.09 -5.97
N SER A 14 -11.28 1.03 -5.07
CA SER A 14 -10.99 2.40 -5.47
C SER A 14 -9.67 2.48 -6.24
N VAL A 15 -9.50 3.52 -7.04
CA VAL A 15 -8.23 3.77 -7.74
C VAL A 15 -7.09 3.97 -6.74
N GLY A 16 -7.35 4.69 -5.64
CA GLY A 16 -6.37 4.87 -4.56
C GLY A 16 -5.93 3.56 -3.95
N GLU A 17 -6.84 2.62 -3.74
CA GLU A 17 -6.51 1.29 -3.23
C GLU A 17 -5.64 0.50 -4.22
N LEU A 18 -5.95 0.58 -5.51
CA LEU A 18 -5.14 -0.06 -6.54
C LEU A 18 -3.71 0.49 -6.56
N PHE A 19 -3.57 1.80 -6.50
CA PHE A 19 -2.25 2.46 -6.46
C PHE A 19 -1.47 2.05 -5.22
N ASP A 20 -2.14 1.99 -4.08
CA ASP A 20 -1.52 1.58 -2.82
C ASP A 20 -0.97 0.15 -2.90
N LYS A 21 -1.78 -0.78 -3.39
CA LYS A 21 -1.37 -2.17 -3.58
C LYS A 21 -0.17 -2.29 -4.53
N ILE A 22 -0.19 -1.58 -5.65
CA ILE A 22 0.91 -1.60 -6.63
C ILE A 22 2.19 -1.05 -6.01
N SER A 23 2.10 0.06 -5.27
CA SER A 23 3.27 0.66 -4.62
C SER A 23 3.89 -0.29 -3.59
N ILE A 24 3.06 -0.99 -2.81
CA ILE A 24 3.53 -1.97 -1.84
C ILE A 24 4.18 -3.16 -2.53
N LEU A 25 3.61 -3.63 -3.63
CA LEU A 25 4.19 -4.73 -4.40
C LEU A 25 5.56 -4.34 -5.00
N GLU A 26 5.73 -3.11 -5.44
CA GLU A 26 7.05 -2.61 -5.89
C GLU A 26 8.08 -2.67 -4.76
N ILE A 27 7.69 -2.27 -3.56
CA ILE A 27 8.56 -2.34 -2.38
C ILE A 27 8.91 -3.79 -2.07
N LYS A 28 7.93 -4.68 -2.08
CA LYS A 28 8.15 -6.12 -1.83
C LYS A 28 9.09 -6.74 -2.84
N LYS A 29 8.99 -6.38 -4.13
CA LYS A 29 9.89 -6.85 -5.18
C LYS A 29 11.35 -6.51 -4.87
N ASP A 30 11.60 -5.34 -4.30
CA ASP A 30 12.94 -4.89 -3.95
C ASP A 30 13.45 -5.52 -2.65
N LYS A 31 12.57 -5.75 -1.68
CA LYS A 31 12.95 -6.17 -0.33
C LYS A 31 13.00 -7.67 -0.12
N ILE A 32 12.12 -8.41 -0.77
CA ILE A 32 11.97 -9.86 -0.55
C ILE A 32 12.93 -10.63 -1.45
N LYS A 33 13.70 -11.55 -0.85
CA LYS A 33 14.73 -12.33 -1.54
C LYS A 33 14.32 -13.78 -1.81
N ASP A 34 13.33 -14.29 -1.09
CA ASP A 34 12.83 -15.66 -1.28
C ASP A 34 12.22 -15.81 -2.69
N LYS A 35 12.73 -16.75 -3.47
CA LYS A 35 12.32 -16.92 -4.87
C LYS A 35 10.87 -17.33 -5.04
N GLU A 36 10.35 -18.19 -4.16
CA GLU A 36 8.95 -18.64 -4.23
C GLU A 36 8.01 -17.46 -3.91
N LYS A 37 8.31 -16.73 -2.85
CA LYS A 37 7.53 -15.54 -2.48
C LYS A 37 7.60 -14.48 -3.57
N LEU A 38 8.77 -14.29 -4.16
CA LEU A 38 8.98 -13.30 -5.22
C LEU A 38 8.13 -13.61 -6.46
N LYS A 39 7.97 -14.88 -6.81
CA LYS A 39 7.13 -15.28 -7.92
C LYS A 39 5.68 -14.83 -7.72
N TYR A 40 5.11 -15.07 -6.56
CA TYR A 40 3.75 -14.62 -6.25
C TYR A 40 3.63 -13.09 -6.29
N ILE A 41 4.63 -12.39 -5.76
CA ILE A 41 4.66 -10.92 -5.76
C ILE A 41 4.71 -10.35 -7.17
N VAL A 42 5.56 -10.90 -8.03
CA VAL A 42 5.70 -10.46 -9.43
C VAL A 42 4.41 -10.74 -10.20
N ASP A 43 3.81 -11.92 -10.03
CA ASP A 43 2.57 -12.28 -10.70
C ASP A 43 1.44 -11.33 -10.32
N GLU A 44 1.27 -11.04 -9.03
CA GLU A 44 0.27 -10.09 -8.56
C GLU A 44 0.55 -8.67 -9.08
N TYR A 45 1.80 -8.24 -8.99
CA TYR A 45 2.22 -6.93 -9.49
C TYR A 45 1.87 -6.75 -10.97
N ASN A 46 2.22 -7.73 -11.80
CA ASN A 46 1.95 -7.66 -13.23
C ASN A 46 0.45 -7.59 -13.53
N LEU A 47 -0.34 -8.37 -12.79
CA LEU A 47 -1.80 -8.38 -12.94
C LEU A 47 -2.42 -7.03 -12.60
N LEU A 48 -2.03 -6.44 -11.47
CA LEU A 48 -2.57 -5.15 -11.03
C LEU A 48 -2.04 -3.99 -11.88
N LYS A 49 -0.78 -4.05 -12.29
CA LYS A 49 -0.18 -3.04 -13.16
C LYS A 49 -0.89 -2.98 -14.51
N GLU A 50 -1.24 -4.13 -15.06
CA GLU A 50 -2.01 -4.22 -16.31
C GLU A 50 -3.37 -3.55 -16.16
N GLN A 51 -4.07 -3.75 -15.05
CA GLN A 51 -5.35 -3.08 -14.78
C GLN A 51 -5.18 -1.56 -14.74
N MET A 52 -4.14 -1.09 -14.08
CA MET A 52 -3.84 0.34 -14.00
C MET A 52 -3.59 0.95 -15.38
N VAL A 53 -2.74 0.31 -16.19
CA VAL A 53 -2.38 0.79 -17.52
C VAL A 53 -3.59 0.79 -18.46
N ASN A 54 -4.44 -0.24 -18.39
CA ASN A 54 -5.59 -0.38 -19.28
C ASN A 54 -6.75 0.56 -18.92
N LYS A 55 -6.86 0.94 -17.64
CA LYS A 55 -8.02 1.73 -17.15
C LYS A 55 -7.74 3.21 -16.99
N LEU A 56 -6.48 3.60 -16.88
CA LEU A 56 -6.10 4.99 -16.58
C LEU A 56 -5.18 5.55 -17.66
N LYS A 57 -5.43 6.81 -18.04
CA LYS A 57 -4.55 7.54 -18.95
C LYS A 57 -3.32 8.05 -18.19
N PRO A 58 -2.14 8.08 -18.82
CA PRO A 58 -0.97 8.71 -18.23
C PRO A 58 -1.27 10.15 -17.81
N ASN A 59 -0.83 10.52 -16.59
CA ASN A 59 -1.09 11.82 -16.00
C ASN A 59 0.04 12.13 -15.01
N GLU A 60 0.71 13.26 -15.20
CA GLU A 60 1.85 13.65 -14.35
C GLU A 60 1.45 13.82 -12.90
N LYS A 61 0.27 14.36 -12.62
CA LYS A 61 -0.22 14.54 -11.26
C LYS A 61 -0.45 13.20 -10.57
N LEU A 62 -1.04 12.24 -11.26
CA LEU A 62 -1.25 10.90 -10.74
C LEU A 62 0.07 10.17 -10.51
N SER A 63 1.04 10.34 -11.42
CA SER A 63 2.37 9.79 -11.27
C SER A 63 3.07 10.35 -10.02
N GLY A 64 2.96 11.66 -9.79
CA GLY A 64 3.49 12.29 -8.59
C GLY A 64 2.84 11.78 -7.30
N LEU A 65 1.51 11.60 -7.31
CA LEU A 65 0.78 11.04 -6.18
C LEU A 65 1.17 9.59 -5.92
N PHE A 66 1.38 8.80 -6.96
CA PHE A 66 1.88 7.43 -6.83
C PHE A 66 3.26 7.41 -6.16
N ASP A 67 4.17 8.27 -6.61
CA ASP A 67 5.52 8.35 -6.05
C ASP A 67 5.47 8.76 -4.57
N THR A 68 4.63 9.70 -4.21
CA THR A 68 4.42 10.12 -2.82
C THR A 68 3.88 8.96 -1.97
N LEU A 69 2.91 8.22 -2.49
CA LEU A 69 2.34 7.06 -1.82
C LEU A 69 3.38 5.96 -1.59
N LYS A 70 4.19 5.69 -2.61
CA LYS A 70 5.28 4.71 -2.51
C LYS A 70 6.32 5.14 -1.47
N ASP A 71 6.66 6.42 -1.41
CA ASP A 71 7.58 6.95 -0.40
C ASP A 71 7.04 6.73 1.02
N ILE A 72 5.77 7.05 1.24
CA ILE A 72 5.11 6.83 2.53
C ILE A 72 5.13 5.34 2.90
N ASN A 73 4.78 4.48 1.96
CA ASN A 73 4.77 3.03 2.18
C ASN A 73 6.18 2.47 2.44
N SER A 74 7.20 3.04 1.79
CA SER A 74 8.60 2.65 2.02
C SER A 74 9.04 3.00 3.45
N LYS A 75 8.65 4.17 3.93
CA LYS A 75 8.92 4.59 5.32
C LYS A 75 8.19 3.68 6.32
N LEU A 76 6.92 3.38 6.05
CA LEU A 76 6.13 2.46 6.87
C LEU A 76 6.76 1.07 6.94
N TRP A 77 7.28 0.58 5.82
CA TRP A 77 7.96 -0.72 5.77
C TRP A 77 9.10 -0.80 6.79
N VAL A 78 9.97 0.22 6.79
CA VAL A 78 11.12 0.29 7.71
C VAL A 78 10.66 0.43 9.16
N ILE A 79 9.72 1.33 9.42
CA ILE A 79 9.24 1.61 10.78
C ILE A 79 8.52 0.41 11.38
N GLU A 80 7.70 -0.29 10.59
CA GLU A 80 7.01 -1.50 11.03
C GLU A 80 7.99 -2.62 11.38
N ASP A 81 9.06 -2.77 10.62
CA ASP A 81 10.09 -3.76 10.89
C ASP A 81 10.88 -3.40 12.16
N ASP A 82 11.25 -2.13 12.30
CA ASP A 82 11.92 -1.62 13.50
C ASP A 82 11.06 -1.83 14.76
N LYS A 83 9.76 -1.61 14.65
CA LYS A 83 8.82 -1.84 15.75
C LYS A 83 8.75 -3.31 16.14
N ARG A 84 8.76 -4.21 15.15
CA ARG A 84 8.81 -5.67 15.40
C ARG A 84 10.11 -6.07 16.09
N LEU A 85 11.20 -5.40 15.76
CA LEU A 85 12.48 -5.63 16.42
C LEU A 85 12.44 -5.18 17.89
N CYS A 86 11.78 -4.06 18.18
CA CYS A 86 11.52 -3.63 19.56
C CYS A 86 10.73 -4.69 20.33
N GLU A 87 9.69 -5.25 19.71
CA GLU A 87 8.89 -6.33 20.32
C GLU A 87 9.75 -7.54 20.62
N LYS A 88 10.56 -7.97 19.66
CA LYS A 88 11.47 -9.11 19.82
C LYS A 88 12.43 -8.92 21.01
N ASN A 89 12.90 -7.70 21.22
CA ASN A 89 13.86 -7.35 22.26
C ASN A 89 13.20 -6.88 23.55
N SER A 90 11.87 -6.90 23.63
CA SER A 90 11.09 -6.38 24.76
C SER A 90 11.44 -4.92 25.09
N ASP A 91 11.73 -4.13 24.05
CA ASP A 91 12.01 -2.70 24.16
C ASP A 91 10.73 -1.92 23.92
N PHE A 92 10.08 -1.49 24.99
CA PHE A 92 8.81 -0.75 24.96
C PHE A 92 9.00 0.70 25.44
N GLY A 93 10.24 1.20 25.40
CA GLY A 93 10.58 2.54 25.83
C GLY A 93 10.34 3.61 24.76
N GLU A 94 11.13 4.68 24.81
CA GLU A 94 10.97 5.86 23.93
C GLU A 94 11.02 5.52 22.45
N LYS A 95 11.90 4.61 22.04
CA LYS A 95 12.01 4.18 20.65
C LYS A 95 10.72 3.54 20.15
N PHE A 96 10.16 2.62 20.93
CA PHE A 96 8.89 1.97 20.59
C PHE A 96 7.75 2.97 20.50
N ILE A 97 7.68 3.90 21.42
CA ILE A 97 6.66 4.95 21.45
C ILE A 97 6.77 5.83 20.20
N LYS A 98 7.98 6.28 19.86
CA LYS A 98 8.21 7.11 18.67
C LYS A 98 7.80 6.37 17.40
N LEU A 99 8.22 5.13 17.24
CA LEU A 99 7.84 4.32 16.08
C LEU A 99 6.32 4.16 15.96
N SER A 100 5.66 3.89 17.08
CA SER A 100 4.21 3.74 17.13
C SER A 100 3.48 5.03 16.71
N ARG A 101 3.98 6.17 17.16
CA ARG A 101 3.42 7.47 16.78
C ARG A 101 3.65 7.77 15.30
N ASP A 102 4.84 7.53 14.80
CA ASP A 102 5.17 7.73 13.37
C ASP A 102 4.29 6.88 12.47
N ILE A 103 3.95 5.66 12.87
CA ILE A 103 3.08 4.76 12.10
C ILE A 103 1.71 5.40 11.88
N HIS A 104 1.05 5.90 12.92
CA HIS A 104 -0.29 6.45 12.70
C HIS A 104 -0.26 7.78 11.95
N PHE A 105 0.75 8.63 12.14
CA PHE A 105 0.90 9.84 11.34
C PHE A 105 1.12 9.53 9.85
N LEU A 106 1.97 8.54 9.55
CA LEU A 106 2.20 8.12 8.16
C LEU A 106 0.98 7.46 7.54
N ASN A 107 0.23 6.67 8.31
CA ASN A 107 -1.02 6.08 7.83
C ASN A 107 -2.08 7.16 7.54
N ASP A 108 -2.13 8.23 8.31
CA ASP A 108 -3.02 9.37 8.03
C ASP A 108 -2.65 10.04 6.71
N LYS A 109 -1.36 10.27 6.46
CA LYS A 109 -0.86 10.80 5.19
C LYS A 109 -1.19 9.86 4.04
N ARG A 110 -0.99 8.56 4.23
CA ARG A 110 -1.31 7.53 3.25
C ARG A 110 -2.78 7.59 2.86
N ALA A 111 -3.68 7.64 3.84
CA ALA A 111 -5.12 7.76 3.59
C ALA A 111 -5.46 9.05 2.83
N SER A 112 -4.82 10.15 3.15
CA SER A 112 -5.01 11.43 2.47
C SER A 112 -4.59 11.38 1.00
N ILE A 113 -3.46 10.76 0.69
CA ILE A 113 -2.99 10.59 -0.69
C ILE A 113 -3.90 9.66 -1.48
N LYS A 114 -4.35 8.56 -0.87
CA LYS A 114 -5.31 7.66 -1.51
C LYS A 114 -6.61 8.38 -1.86
N LEU A 115 -7.11 9.20 -0.95
CA LEU A 115 -8.31 10.00 -1.20
C LEU A 115 -8.10 11.01 -2.32
N GLU A 116 -6.94 11.67 -2.35
CA GLU A 116 -6.57 12.59 -3.43
C GLU A 116 -6.56 11.88 -4.80
N ILE A 117 -5.99 10.69 -4.86
CA ILE A 117 -6.01 9.86 -6.08
C ILE A 117 -7.45 9.55 -6.50
N ASN A 118 -8.31 9.18 -5.56
CA ASN A 118 -9.72 8.90 -5.84
C ASN A 118 -10.43 10.14 -6.39
N ASN A 119 -10.18 11.31 -5.82
CA ASN A 119 -10.78 12.56 -6.27
C ASN A 119 -10.29 12.95 -7.67
N GLN A 120 -9.00 12.77 -7.95
CA GLN A 120 -8.42 13.10 -9.26
C GLN A 120 -8.91 12.17 -10.37
N THR A 121 -9.23 10.93 -10.06
CA THR A 121 -9.67 9.92 -11.03
C THR A 121 -11.19 9.76 -11.10
N GLY A 122 -11.93 10.43 -10.24
CA GLY A 122 -13.38 10.25 -10.15
C GLY A 122 -13.79 8.85 -9.73
N SER A 123 -12.98 8.20 -8.87
CA SER A 123 -13.29 6.88 -8.35
C SER A 123 -14.66 6.87 -7.66
N LYS A 124 -15.51 5.92 -8.04
CA LYS A 124 -16.84 5.76 -7.43
C LYS A 124 -16.74 5.20 -6.01
N ILE A 125 -15.72 4.38 -5.77
CA ILE A 125 -15.45 3.77 -4.47
C ILE A 125 -14.38 4.62 -3.79
N LYS A 126 -14.65 5.02 -2.54
CA LYS A 126 -13.71 5.82 -1.73
C LYS A 126 -13.70 5.23 -0.33
N GLU A 127 -12.51 4.97 0.18
CA GLU A 127 -12.32 4.56 1.56
C GLU A 127 -12.56 5.76 2.47
N ILE A 128 -13.43 5.61 3.46
CA ILE A 128 -13.73 6.64 4.43
C ILE A 128 -13.09 6.26 5.76
N LYS A 129 -12.36 7.19 6.35
CA LYS A 129 -11.73 7.06 7.66
C LYS A 129 -12.34 8.07 8.62
N GLU A 130 -12.65 7.61 9.83
CA GLU A 130 -13.16 8.48 10.88
C GLU A 130 -12.48 8.08 12.20
N TYR A 131 -11.47 8.86 12.57
CA TYR A 131 -10.71 8.65 13.78
C TYR A 131 -10.81 9.88 14.70
N THR A 132 -10.45 9.68 15.96
CA THR A 132 -10.33 10.79 16.90
C THR A 132 -9.34 11.84 16.37
N SER A 133 -9.76 13.10 16.35
CA SER A 133 -8.89 14.21 15.98
C SER A 133 -7.83 14.47 17.05
N TYR A 134 -6.67 14.90 16.64
CA TYR A 134 -5.58 15.22 17.54
C TYR A 134 -4.77 16.43 17.06
#